data_12d95f5677d9d129ef02e2d62e2cdf51
#
_entry.id   12d95f5677d9d129ef02e2d62e2cdf51
#
_cell.length_a   1.000
_cell.length_b   1.000
_cell.length_c   1.000
_cell.angle_alpha   90.00
_cell.angle_beta   90.00
_cell.angle_gamma   90.00
#
_symmetry.space_group_name_H-M   'P 1'
#
loop_
_entity.id
_entity.type
_entity.pdbx_description
1 polymer ?
#
loop_
_entity_poly.entity_id
_entity_poly.type
_entity_poly.pdbx_seq_one_letter_code
_entity_poly.pdbx_strand_id
1 'polypeptide(L)'
;MKDKIISFIWQHVLLLTFFLAYIQTTEAKGQSSYFSYGASMMNGDLYCGHQEDSVFAMHSVMKFPQALYVADYLHKKGLSLSDSVLVHKDSLDAETWSPMLSKFEGARYFTFAELIEWSLQQSDNNACDLLFASCGQPDAVENYIHTLGFKDIQVQLTEKEMKKNPHRAIENSATPKEMTRLLEWFYLHRNDNKILSFIWDTMADCNTGQQRIAAILPKDGKLIHKTGSGFPSSDGRQDRNDVGIVLLPDGSHLSIAIFLQKSKEEKEVAEVAEQCLMRIQADEFLRNMPPDLQHKQTLAILSAIDGDNKELMAVRNARNAPPKYSDHVETKMITPNMRLYEPKGSQDQRLPVLLYLHGGGWTFGSINSCGRFCDALAASGKMRVIALDYRLAPEHPYPEGLDDCISAVNYIIDHAAELHIDANHITIGGDSSGGNLALATALSETCRGKIESLLLFYPVTKAFDDGSESWKQYDKGFGLDAEIMEAFNRAYTINADNRCSAISVGLCSDEALNMLPRTLLIAAERDILRDQGLNLAERMCGKIQRIEYKGAVHLFITVPGQDTAFDRAVKDAIGFICNK
;
A
#
# COMPACT_ATOMS: atom_id res chain seq x y z
N MET A 1 -45.86 11.02 30.59
CA MET A 1 -44.40 10.85 30.79
C MET A 1 -43.83 9.63 30.04
N LYS A 2 -44.48 8.52 30.02
CA LYS A 2 -44.07 7.32 29.27
C LYS A 2 -43.99 7.54 27.74
N ASP A 3 -44.96 8.25 27.16
CA ASP A 3 -44.96 8.48 25.68
C ASP A 3 -43.85 9.43 25.20
N LYS A 4 -43.43 10.37 26.02
CA LYS A 4 -42.29 11.24 25.71
C LYS A 4 -40.93 10.52 25.79
N ILE A 5 -40.79 9.55 26.67
CA ILE A 5 -39.57 8.72 26.79
C ILE A 5 -39.48 7.73 25.62
N ILE A 6 -40.58 7.14 25.22
CA ILE A 6 -40.63 6.23 24.06
C ILE A 6 -40.32 7.00 22.75
N SER A 7 -40.88 8.19 22.58
CA SER A 7 -40.58 9.06 21.41
C SER A 7 -39.12 9.49 21.38
N PHE A 8 -38.52 9.80 22.53
CA PHE A 8 -37.08 10.17 22.63
C PHE A 8 -36.16 8.98 22.31
N ILE A 9 -36.49 7.79 22.78
CA ILE A 9 -35.73 6.57 22.47
C ILE A 9 -35.84 6.22 20.98
N TRP A 10 -37.02 6.31 20.37
CA TRP A 10 -37.20 6.06 18.93
C TRP A 10 -36.49 7.08 18.04
N GLN A 11 -36.45 8.35 18.43
CA GLN A 11 -35.67 9.38 17.68
C GLN A 11 -34.15 9.12 17.77
N HIS A 12 -33.63 8.65 18.88
CA HIS A 12 -32.20 8.36 19.02
C HIS A 12 -31.80 7.02 18.38
N VAL A 13 -32.70 6.02 18.39
CA VAL A 13 -32.50 4.76 17.65
C VAL A 13 -32.55 5.00 16.14
N LEU A 14 -33.46 5.83 15.62
CA LEU A 14 -33.47 6.24 14.22
C LEU A 14 -32.22 7.07 13.83
N LEU A 15 -31.76 7.97 14.68
CA LEU A 15 -30.51 8.71 14.47
C LEU A 15 -29.28 7.78 14.49
N LEU A 16 -29.23 6.78 15.38
CA LEU A 16 -28.14 5.80 15.39
C LEU A 16 -28.17 4.87 14.16
N THR A 17 -29.37 4.44 13.72
CA THR A 17 -29.49 3.64 12.48
C THR A 17 -29.19 4.47 11.22
N PHE A 18 -29.54 5.74 11.16
CA PHE A 18 -29.12 6.65 10.09
C PHE A 18 -27.63 6.94 10.15
N PHE A 19 -27.04 7.10 11.34
CA PHE A 19 -25.60 7.32 11.54
C PHE A 19 -24.79 6.06 11.19
N LEU A 20 -25.25 4.86 11.55
CA LEU A 20 -24.64 3.60 11.14
C LEU A 20 -24.82 3.32 9.65
N ALA A 21 -25.97 3.66 9.05
CA ALA A 21 -26.17 3.60 7.60
C ALA A 21 -25.33 4.65 6.87
N TYR A 22 -25.14 5.84 7.45
CA TYR A 22 -24.28 6.90 6.90
C TYR A 22 -22.79 6.53 6.97
N ILE A 23 -22.34 5.90 8.07
CA ILE A 23 -20.96 5.36 8.17
C ILE A 23 -20.75 4.25 7.14
N GLN A 24 -21.72 3.34 6.95
CA GLN A 24 -21.63 2.31 5.89
C GLN A 24 -21.70 2.87 4.48
N THR A 25 -22.34 4.04 4.26
CA THR A 25 -22.42 4.66 2.92
C THR A 25 -21.27 5.60 2.61
N THR A 26 -20.53 6.11 3.61
CA THR A 26 -19.33 6.95 3.40
C THR A 26 -18.07 6.13 3.15
N GLU A 27 -17.96 4.90 3.68
CA GLU A 27 -16.94 3.95 3.25
C GLU A 27 -17.11 3.47 1.79
N ALA A 28 -18.28 3.66 1.17
CA ALA A 28 -18.66 3.08 -0.11
C ALA A 28 -18.42 3.95 -1.35
N LYS A 29 -17.72 5.09 -1.26
CA LYS A 29 -17.48 5.96 -2.45
C LYS A 29 -16.04 6.15 -2.87
N GLY A 30 -15.08 5.50 -2.20
CA GLY A 30 -13.69 5.46 -2.65
C GLY A 30 -13.28 4.01 -2.89
N GLN A 31 -13.21 3.55 -4.15
CA GLN A 31 -12.96 2.17 -4.57
C GLN A 31 -13.87 1.14 -3.86
N SER A 32 -15.04 0.88 -4.41
CA SER A 32 -15.82 -0.30 -4.00
C SER A 32 -15.08 -1.55 -4.49
N SER A 33 -14.19 -2.09 -3.65
CA SER A 33 -13.80 -3.48 -3.80
C SER A 33 -15.05 -4.32 -3.64
N TYR A 34 -15.49 -4.97 -4.71
CA TYR A 34 -16.68 -5.84 -4.72
C TYR A 34 -16.45 -7.14 -3.94
N PHE A 35 -15.36 -7.25 -3.18
CA PHE A 35 -14.97 -8.41 -2.38
C PHE A 35 -14.84 -8.04 -0.90
N SER A 36 -15.11 -9.01 -0.04
CA SER A 36 -14.78 -8.97 1.39
C SER A 36 -13.45 -9.66 1.60
N TYR A 37 -12.62 -9.17 2.51
CA TYR A 37 -11.33 -9.78 2.79
C TYR A 37 -10.97 -9.75 4.27
N GLY A 38 -10.19 -10.74 4.69
CA GLY A 38 -9.43 -10.73 5.92
C GLY A 38 -7.95 -10.83 5.61
N ALA A 39 -7.15 -10.03 6.28
CA ALA A 39 -5.71 -10.01 6.11
C ALA A 39 -4.99 -9.82 7.44
N SER A 40 -3.81 -10.40 7.56
CA SER A 40 -2.92 -10.23 8.70
C SER A 40 -1.48 -10.31 8.22
N MET A 41 -0.62 -9.44 8.75
CA MET A 41 0.81 -9.42 8.49
C MET A 41 1.56 -9.17 9.79
N MET A 42 2.68 -9.88 9.97
CA MET A 42 3.55 -9.76 11.14
C MET A 42 5.00 -9.58 10.68
N ASN A 43 5.71 -8.64 11.32
CA ASN A 43 7.15 -8.43 11.20
C ASN A 43 7.72 -8.25 12.62
N GLY A 44 8.22 -9.30 13.19
CA GLY A 44 8.61 -9.31 14.61
C GLY A 44 7.41 -8.93 15.49
N ASP A 45 7.53 -7.83 16.26
CA ASP A 45 6.45 -7.32 17.13
C ASP A 45 5.43 -6.44 16.40
N LEU A 46 5.70 -6.06 15.14
CA LEU A 46 4.78 -5.26 14.35
C LEU A 46 3.69 -6.15 13.77
N TYR A 47 2.46 -5.67 13.87
CA TYR A 47 1.30 -6.40 13.43
C TYR A 47 0.30 -5.46 12.73
N CYS A 48 -0.22 -5.93 11.60
CA CYS A 48 -1.29 -5.28 10.86
C CYS A 48 -2.41 -6.29 10.60
N GLY A 49 -3.64 -5.93 10.88
CA GLY A 49 -4.80 -6.79 10.63
C GLY A 49 -5.99 -6.02 10.07
N HIS A 50 -6.79 -6.70 9.25
CA HIS A 50 -8.11 -6.27 8.78
C HIS A 50 -9.03 -7.48 8.80
N GLN A 51 -10.14 -7.40 9.54
CA GLN A 51 -11.01 -8.55 9.80
C GLN A 51 -10.22 -9.82 10.23
N GLU A 52 -9.14 -9.63 10.93
CA GLU A 52 -8.14 -10.64 11.25
C GLU A 52 -8.64 -11.75 12.17
N ASP A 53 -9.69 -11.47 12.94
CA ASP A 53 -10.37 -12.45 13.80
C ASP A 53 -11.64 -13.06 13.14
N SER A 54 -11.96 -12.67 11.89
CA SER A 54 -13.07 -13.25 11.12
C SER A 54 -12.67 -14.58 10.49
N VAL A 55 -13.64 -15.47 10.36
CA VAL A 55 -13.43 -16.83 9.83
C VAL A 55 -13.60 -16.84 8.31
N PHE A 56 -12.61 -17.40 7.60
CA PHE A 56 -12.60 -17.52 6.14
C PHE A 56 -12.36 -18.97 5.73
N ALA A 57 -12.95 -19.39 4.59
CA ALA A 57 -12.67 -20.69 3.99
C ALA A 57 -11.24 -20.74 3.48
N MET A 58 -10.47 -21.75 3.89
CA MET A 58 -9.07 -21.92 3.49
C MET A 58 -8.91 -22.40 2.04
N HIS A 59 -9.86 -23.21 1.55
CA HIS A 59 -9.66 -23.95 0.31
C HIS A 59 -8.32 -24.70 0.36
N SER A 60 -7.54 -24.71 -0.72
CA SER A 60 -6.25 -25.41 -0.75
C SER A 60 -5.16 -24.84 0.19
N VAL A 61 -5.39 -23.74 0.90
CA VAL A 61 -4.47 -23.31 1.98
C VAL A 61 -4.38 -24.38 3.08
N MET A 62 -5.44 -25.18 3.28
CA MET A 62 -5.44 -26.28 4.27
C MET A 62 -4.32 -27.31 4.06
N LYS A 63 -3.75 -27.40 2.85
CA LYS A 63 -2.63 -28.29 2.52
C LYS A 63 -1.35 -27.92 3.28
N PHE A 64 -1.21 -26.68 3.71
CA PHE A 64 -0.10 -26.26 4.57
C PHE A 64 -0.20 -26.85 5.99
N PRO A 65 -1.24 -26.63 6.79
CA PRO A 65 -1.38 -27.32 8.07
C PRO A 65 -1.41 -28.85 7.94
N GLN A 66 -1.94 -29.42 6.84
CA GLN A 66 -1.83 -30.84 6.55
C GLN A 66 -0.38 -31.29 6.44
N ALA A 67 0.46 -30.56 5.70
CA ALA A 67 1.88 -30.90 5.53
C ALA A 67 2.65 -30.90 6.88
N LEU A 68 2.33 -29.94 7.76
CA LEU A 68 2.92 -29.89 9.11
C LEU A 68 2.53 -31.14 9.94
N TYR A 69 1.26 -31.54 9.86
CA TYR A 69 0.81 -32.80 10.50
C TYR A 69 1.50 -34.03 9.90
N VAL A 70 1.65 -34.09 8.57
CA VAL A 70 2.35 -35.19 7.90
C VAL A 70 3.80 -35.28 8.38
N ALA A 71 4.49 -34.16 8.59
CA ALA A 71 5.83 -34.15 9.17
C ALA A 71 5.88 -34.77 10.57
N ASP A 72 4.94 -34.40 11.44
CA ASP A 72 4.81 -34.98 12.79
C ASP A 72 4.47 -36.47 12.73
N TYR A 73 3.55 -36.89 11.87
CA TYR A 73 3.15 -38.27 11.67
C TYR A 73 4.32 -39.15 11.23
N LEU A 74 5.04 -38.75 10.19
CA LEU A 74 6.20 -39.49 9.67
C LEU A 74 7.29 -39.62 10.74
N HIS A 75 7.58 -38.52 11.46
CA HIS A 75 8.53 -38.51 12.55
C HIS A 75 8.14 -39.52 13.66
N LYS A 76 6.90 -39.48 14.15
CA LYS A 76 6.36 -40.36 15.20
C LYS A 76 6.33 -41.84 14.79
N LYS A 77 6.13 -42.13 13.50
CA LYS A 77 6.09 -43.48 12.95
C LYS A 77 7.49 -44.02 12.56
N GLY A 78 8.52 -43.20 12.63
CA GLY A 78 9.86 -43.56 12.14
C GLY A 78 9.93 -43.73 10.62
N LEU A 79 9.02 -43.09 9.91
CA LEU A 79 8.99 -43.06 8.45
C LEU A 79 9.81 -41.88 7.92
N SER A 80 10.21 -41.99 6.66
CA SER A 80 11.01 -40.98 5.96
C SER A 80 10.29 -40.47 4.72
N LEU A 81 10.76 -39.36 4.16
CA LEU A 81 10.29 -38.81 2.90
C LEU A 81 10.41 -39.79 1.71
N SER A 82 11.34 -40.76 1.78
CA SER A 82 11.55 -41.77 0.73
C SER A 82 10.62 -43.00 0.86
N ASP A 83 9.91 -43.15 1.99
CA ASP A 83 8.88 -44.19 2.09
C ASP A 83 7.73 -43.86 1.14
N SER A 84 7.07 -44.88 0.63
CA SER A 84 6.14 -44.73 -0.50
C SER A 84 4.82 -45.45 -0.30
N VAL A 85 3.82 -44.96 -0.99
CA VAL A 85 2.47 -45.51 -1.05
C VAL A 85 2.17 -45.97 -2.48
N LEU A 86 1.60 -47.17 -2.62
CA LEU A 86 1.12 -47.66 -3.91
C LEU A 86 -0.18 -46.97 -4.28
N VAL A 87 -0.19 -46.29 -5.41
CA VAL A 87 -1.34 -45.55 -5.92
C VAL A 87 -1.80 -46.16 -7.23
N HIS A 88 -3.07 -46.50 -7.30
CA HIS A 88 -3.74 -46.95 -8.53
C HIS A 88 -4.46 -45.75 -9.17
N LYS A 89 -4.19 -45.45 -10.44
CA LYS A 89 -4.77 -44.31 -11.15
C LYS A 89 -6.30 -44.31 -11.11
N ASP A 90 -6.89 -45.49 -11.26
CA ASP A 90 -8.35 -45.70 -11.27
C ASP A 90 -9.04 -45.39 -9.92
N SER A 91 -8.26 -45.32 -8.83
CA SER A 91 -8.78 -44.94 -7.49
C SER A 91 -8.83 -43.44 -7.25
N LEU A 92 -8.24 -42.66 -8.17
CA LEU A 92 -8.13 -41.20 -8.07
C LEU A 92 -9.32 -40.49 -8.74
N ASP A 93 -9.63 -39.29 -8.28
CA ASP A 93 -10.65 -38.44 -8.92
C ASP A 93 -10.08 -37.81 -10.21
N ALA A 94 -10.57 -38.30 -11.36
CA ALA A 94 -10.13 -37.84 -12.68
C ALA A 94 -10.64 -36.43 -13.05
N GLU A 95 -11.67 -35.94 -12.35
CA GLU A 95 -12.33 -34.66 -12.65
C GLU A 95 -11.88 -33.50 -11.73
N THR A 96 -10.97 -33.76 -10.78
CA THR A 96 -10.43 -32.73 -9.92
C THR A 96 -9.18 -32.10 -10.49
N TRP A 97 -8.78 -30.95 -9.94
CA TRP A 97 -7.46 -30.36 -10.26
C TRP A 97 -6.35 -31.29 -9.74
N SER A 98 -5.70 -31.99 -10.65
CA SER A 98 -4.64 -32.95 -10.30
C SER A 98 -3.64 -33.12 -11.45
N PRO A 99 -2.66 -32.22 -11.57
CA PRO A 99 -1.57 -32.36 -12.56
C PRO A 99 -0.80 -33.69 -12.45
N MET A 100 -0.74 -34.29 -11.27
CA MET A 100 -0.13 -35.58 -11.00
C MET A 100 -0.71 -36.71 -11.88
N LEU A 101 -2.01 -36.67 -12.19
CA LEU A 101 -2.69 -37.69 -13.02
C LEU A 101 -2.06 -37.85 -14.40
N SER A 102 -1.44 -36.81 -14.95
CA SER A 102 -0.80 -36.87 -16.27
C SER A 102 0.59 -37.52 -16.26
N LYS A 103 1.13 -37.89 -15.10
CA LYS A 103 2.52 -38.34 -14.92
C LYS A 103 2.67 -39.84 -14.80
N PHE A 104 1.59 -40.62 -14.79
CA PHE A 104 1.66 -42.07 -14.69
C PHE A 104 0.42 -42.75 -15.27
N GLU A 105 0.56 -44.04 -15.55
CA GLU A 105 -0.52 -44.92 -15.97
C GLU A 105 -0.55 -46.17 -15.07
N GLY A 106 -1.73 -46.76 -14.89
CA GLY A 106 -1.93 -47.97 -14.10
C GLY A 106 -1.67 -47.74 -12.59
N ALA A 107 -0.65 -48.40 -12.06
CA ALA A 107 -0.25 -48.29 -10.67
C ALA A 107 1.19 -47.85 -10.53
N ARG A 108 1.48 -46.98 -9.54
CA ARG A 108 2.84 -46.48 -9.25
C ARG A 108 3.01 -46.28 -7.75
N TYR A 109 4.24 -46.47 -7.27
CA TYR A 109 4.64 -46.04 -5.95
C TYR A 109 5.01 -44.56 -5.98
N PHE A 110 4.41 -43.77 -5.11
CA PHE A 110 4.72 -42.37 -4.84
C PHE A 110 5.35 -42.24 -3.46
N THR A 111 6.47 -41.58 -3.37
CA THR A 111 7.09 -41.27 -2.07
C THR A 111 6.29 -40.17 -1.35
N PHE A 112 6.44 -40.10 -0.02
CA PHE A 112 5.85 -38.97 0.73
C PHE A 112 6.40 -37.63 0.27
N ALA A 113 7.69 -37.56 -0.13
CA ALA A 113 8.27 -36.38 -0.75
C ALA A 113 7.48 -35.96 -2.00
N GLU A 114 7.28 -36.86 -2.96
CA GLU A 114 6.52 -36.56 -4.19
C GLU A 114 5.08 -36.12 -3.89
N LEU A 115 4.39 -36.75 -2.94
CA LEU A 115 3.02 -36.38 -2.58
C LEU A 115 2.96 -34.98 -1.96
N ILE A 116 3.91 -34.62 -1.09
CA ILE A 116 4.02 -33.29 -0.49
C ILE A 116 4.33 -32.24 -1.57
N GLU A 117 5.25 -32.53 -2.50
CA GLU A 117 5.58 -31.63 -3.63
C GLU A 117 4.35 -31.38 -4.50
N TRP A 118 3.64 -32.41 -4.93
CA TRP A 118 2.42 -32.25 -5.73
C TRP A 118 1.37 -31.42 -4.98
N SER A 119 1.15 -31.72 -3.70
CA SER A 119 0.17 -31.04 -2.86
C SER A 119 0.49 -29.56 -2.65
N LEU A 120 1.73 -29.22 -2.37
CA LEU A 120 2.12 -27.84 -2.02
C LEU A 120 2.50 -26.99 -3.23
N GLN A 121 3.32 -27.51 -4.17
CA GLN A 121 3.80 -26.71 -5.32
C GLN A 121 2.72 -26.52 -6.39
N GLN A 122 1.99 -27.59 -6.71
CA GLN A 122 0.99 -27.60 -7.79
C GLN A 122 -0.45 -27.53 -7.27
N SER A 123 -0.61 -27.54 -5.96
CA SER A 123 -1.93 -27.60 -5.31
C SER A 123 -2.79 -28.81 -5.73
N ASP A 124 -2.15 -29.95 -6.01
CA ASP A 124 -2.80 -31.18 -6.48
C ASP A 124 -3.76 -31.75 -5.42
N ASN A 125 -5.03 -31.97 -5.83
CA ASN A 125 -6.09 -32.40 -4.91
C ASN A 125 -6.01 -33.90 -4.61
N ASN A 126 -5.63 -34.74 -5.59
CA ASN A 126 -5.46 -36.18 -5.33
C ASN A 126 -4.25 -36.43 -4.44
N ALA A 127 -3.15 -35.70 -4.61
CA ALA A 127 -2.00 -35.82 -3.70
C ALA A 127 -2.38 -35.44 -2.26
N CYS A 128 -3.16 -34.38 -2.07
CA CYS A 128 -3.70 -34.02 -0.76
C CYS A 128 -4.56 -35.14 -0.15
N ASP A 129 -5.50 -35.69 -0.91
CA ASP A 129 -6.39 -36.74 -0.41
C ASP A 129 -5.63 -38.07 -0.15
N LEU A 130 -4.57 -38.36 -0.91
CA LEU A 130 -3.67 -39.49 -0.63
C LEU A 130 -2.89 -39.30 0.67
N LEU A 131 -2.45 -38.09 0.99
CA LEU A 131 -1.83 -37.78 2.28
C LEU A 131 -2.81 -37.95 3.45
N PHE A 132 -4.09 -37.54 3.29
CA PHE A 132 -5.13 -37.82 4.28
C PHE A 132 -5.35 -39.32 4.46
N ALA A 133 -5.45 -40.06 3.38
CA ALA A 133 -5.66 -41.51 3.43
C ALA A 133 -4.48 -42.28 4.07
N SER A 134 -3.26 -41.78 3.88
CA SER A 134 -2.03 -42.48 4.30
C SER A 134 -1.57 -42.09 5.72
N CYS A 135 -1.76 -40.86 6.13
CA CYS A 135 -1.22 -40.32 7.39
C CYS A 135 -2.28 -40.07 8.46
N GLY A 136 -3.51 -39.74 8.08
CA GLY A 136 -4.62 -39.47 9.01
C GLY A 136 -5.63 -38.55 8.38
N GLN A 137 -6.91 -38.74 8.76
CA GLN A 137 -8.05 -37.98 8.25
C GLN A 137 -8.01 -36.51 8.69
N PRO A 138 -8.86 -35.63 8.15
CA PRO A 138 -8.88 -34.20 8.48
C PRO A 138 -8.89 -33.86 9.97
N ASP A 139 -9.66 -34.59 10.79
CA ASP A 139 -9.72 -34.44 12.24
C ASP A 139 -8.36 -34.66 12.93
N ALA A 140 -7.52 -35.53 12.40
CA ALA A 140 -6.17 -35.72 12.94
C ALA A 140 -5.26 -34.49 12.68
N VAL A 141 -5.42 -33.86 11.51
CA VAL A 141 -4.73 -32.60 11.20
C VAL A 141 -5.19 -31.49 12.13
N GLU A 142 -6.52 -31.29 12.26
CA GLU A 142 -7.09 -30.30 13.15
C GLU A 142 -6.61 -30.47 14.59
N ASN A 143 -6.72 -31.69 15.12
CA ASN A 143 -6.27 -32.01 16.48
C ASN A 143 -4.78 -31.68 16.67
N TYR A 144 -3.92 -32.02 15.71
CA TYR A 144 -2.49 -31.70 15.77
C TYR A 144 -2.27 -30.18 15.84
N ILE A 145 -2.86 -29.42 14.93
CA ILE A 145 -2.76 -27.96 14.88
C ILE A 145 -3.27 -27.33 16.18
N HIS A 146 -4.35 -27.88 16.74
CA HIS A 146 -4.88 -27.46 18.03
C HIS A 146 -3.92 -27.78 19.20
N THR A 147 -3.13 -28.86 19.14
CA THR A 147 -2.10 -29.13 20.18
C THR A 147 -0.95 -28.12 20.12
N LEU A 148 -0.68 -27.53 18.96
CA LEU A 148 0.29 -26.45 18.80
C LEU A 148 -0.22 -25.09 19.30
N GLY A 149 -1.51 -24.99 19.67
CA GLY A 149 -2.13 -23.78 20.21
C GLY A 149 -2.95 -22.96 19.23
N PHE A 150 -3.12 -23.42 17.98
CA PHE A 150 -3.83 -22.71 16.91
C PHE A 150 -5.27 -23.20 16.80
N LYS A 151 -6.18 -22.64 17.62
CA LYS A 151 -7.55 -23.12 17.78
C LYS A 151 -8.53 -22.64 16.71
N ASP A 152 -8.22 -21.52 16.02
CA ASP A 152 -9.09 -20.94 15.01
C ASP A 152 -8.74 -21.43 13.59
N ILE A 153 -8.04 -22.57 13.49
CA ILE A 153 -7.81 -23.31 12.25
C ILE A 153 -8.58 -24.62 12.33
N GLN A 154 -9.53 -24.81 11.41
CA GLN A 154 -10.39 -25.99 11.32
C GLN A 154 -10.08 -26.76 10.04
N VAL A 155 -9.91 -28.08 10.13
CA VAL A 155 -9.69 -28.98 8.99
C VAL A 155 -10.59 -30.18 9.15
N GLN A 156 -11.72 -30.19 8.44
CA GLN A 156 -12.80 -31.17 8.62
C GLN A 156 -13.14 -31.95 7.36
N LEU A 157 -12.69 -31.48 6.19
CA LEU A 157 -13.02 -32.06 4.89
C LEU A 157 -11.77 -32.34 4.06
N THR A 158 -11.79 -33.44 3.32
CA THR A 158 -10.88 -33.72 2.21
C THR A 158 -11.21 -32.85 0.98
N GLU A 159 -10.31 -32.80 -0.01
CA GLU A 159 -10.58 -32.11 -1.29
C GLU A 159 -11.78 -32.73 -2.03
N LYS A 160 -11.91 -34.04 -1.99
CA LYS A 160 -13.03 -34.76 -2.59
C LYS A 160 -14.37 -34.41 -1.94
N GLU A 161 -14.40 -34.23 -0.63
CA GLU A 161 -15.62 -33.84 0.12
C GLU A 161 -16.00 -32.39 -0.18
N MET A 162 -15.03 -31.46 -0.24
CA MET A 162 -15.27 -30.07 -0.64
C MET A 162 -15.80 -29.98 -2.08
N LYS A 163 -15.22 -30.73 -3.02
CA LYS A 163 -15.69 -30.79 -4.41
C LYS A 163 -17.14 -31.29 -4.51
N LYS A 164 -17.48 -32.32 -3.73
CA LYS A 164 -18.85 -32.89 -3.70
C LYS A 164 -19.88 -31.89 -3.19
N ASN A 165 -19.50 -31.04 -2.26
CA ASN A 165 -20.38 -30.02 -1.70
C ASN A 165 -19.59 -28.71 -1.43
N PRO A 166 -19.47 -27.83 -2.45
CA PRO A 166 -18.71 -26.60 -2.33
C PRO A 166 -19.15 -25.64 -1.20
N HIS A 167 -20.42 -25.69 -0.81
CA HIS A 167 -20.95 -24.86 0.29
C HIS A 167 -20.36 -25.24 1.66
N ARG A 168 -19.84 -26.45 1.80
CA ARG A 168 -19.19 -26.91 3.03
C ARG A 168 -17.71 -26.48 3.12
N ALA A 169 -17.13 -25.85 2.09
CA ALA A 169 -15.73 -25.46 2.09
C ALA A 169 -15.33 -24.60 3.30
N ILE A 170 -16.27 -23.87 3.90
CA ILE A 170 -16.06 -23.09 5.13
C ILE A 170 -15.78 -23.96 6.37
N GLU A 171 -16.03 -25.26 6.32
CA GLU A 171 -15.67 -26.19 7.40
C GLU A 171 -14.14 -26.41 7.46
N ASN A 172 -13.42 -26.14 6.36
CA ASN A 172 -11.98 -25.96 6.34
C ASN A 172 -11.68 -24.45 6.40
N SER A 173 -11.49 -23.91 7.59
CA SER A 173 -11.41 -22.49 7.80
C SER A 173 -10.28 -22.06 8.72
N ALA A 174 -9.92 -20.78 8.61
CA ALA A 174 -8.98 -20.13 9.51
C ALA A 174 -9.34 -18.65 9.68
N THR A 175 -8.86 -18.06 10.78
CA THR A 175 -8.76 -16.61 10.88
C THR A 175 -7.40 -16.18 10.29
N PRO A 176 -7.31 -15.01 9.63
CA PRO A 176 -6.03 -14.48 9.13
C PRO A 176 -4.95 -14.42 10.23
N LYS A 177 -5.31 -13.95 11.39
CA LYS A 177 -4.43 -13.84 12.56
C LYS A 177 -3.84 -15.17 13.00
N GLU A 178 -4.68 -16.19 13.13
CA GLU A 178 -4.22 -17.52 13.55
C GLU A 178 -3.33 -18.16 12.47
N MET A 179 -3.66 -17.97 11.19
CA MET A 179 -2.84 -18.46 10.09
C MET A 179 -1.47 -17.77 10.04
N THR A 180 -1.41 -16.45 10.27
CA THR A 180 -0.14 -15.70 10.34
C THR A 180 0.70 -16.20 11.52
N ARG A 181 0.10 -16.48 12.68
CA ARG A 181 0.79 -17.05 13.83
C ARG A 181 1.32 -18.48 13.57
N LEU A 182 0.58 -19.29 12.80
CA LEU A 182 1.05 -20.62 12.39
C LEU A 182 2.23 -20.52 11.41
N LEU A 183 2.22 -19.55 10.49
CA LEU A 183 3.36 -19.27 9.59
C LEU A 183 4.60 -18.85 10.40
N GLU A 184 4.43 -17.99 11.39
CA GLU A 184 5.53 -17.57 12.28
C GLU A 184 6.08 -18.75 13.09
N TRP A 185 5.21 -19.60 13.62
CA TRP A 185 5.63 -20.84 14.26
C TRP A 185 6.44 -21.71 13.29
N PHE A 186 5.98 -21.88 12.06
CA PHE A 186 6.69 -22.66 11.04
C PHE A 186 8.05 -22.06 10.70
N TYR A 187 8.15 -20.72 10.56
CA TYR A 187 9.42 -20.02 10.36
C TYR A 187 10.44 -20.36 11.46
N LEU A 188 10.02 -20.32 12.71
CA LEU A 188 10.89 -20.61 13.86
C LEU A 188 11.33 -22.08 13.92
N HIS A 189 10.47 -23.02 13.50
CA HIS A 189 10.69 -24.47 13.59
C HIS A 189 11.13 -25.13 12.28
N ARG A 190 11.29 -24.38 11.19
CA ARG A 190 11.59 -24.92 9.85
C ARG A 190 12.82 -25.80 9.75
N ASN A 191 13.75 -25.68 10.67
CA ASN A 191 15.02 -26.44 10.72
C ASN A 191 15.04 -27.53 11.81
N ASP A 192 13.96 -27.75 12.56
CA ASP A 192 13.94 -28.70 13.68
C ASP A 192 14.13 -30.15 13.22
N ASN A 193 13.72 -30.45 12.00
CA ASN A 193 13.96 -31.75 11.38
C ASN A 193 13.96 -31.66 9.85
N LYS A 194 14.47 -32.72 9.19
CA LYS A 194 14.61 -32.77 7.74
C LYS A 194 13.27 -32.66 6.96
N ILE A 195 12.15 -33.07 7.58
CA ILE A 195 10.85 -33.05 6.90
C ILE A 195 10.31 -31.63 6.90
N LEU A 196 10.43 -30.89 8.01
CA LEU A 196 10.05 -29.47 8.05
C LEU A 196 10.92 -28.63 7.11
N SER A 197 12.24 -28.89 7.04
CA SER A 197 13.11 -28.23 6.06
C SER A 197 12.68 -28.52 4.62
N PHE A 198 12.30 -29.76 4.32
CA PHE A 198 11.80 -30.16 3.02
C PHE A 198 10.46 -29.44 2.66
N ILE A 199 9.53 -29.34 3.62
CA ILE A 199 8.27 -28.60 3.44
C ILE A 199 8.57 -27.13 3.14
N TRP A 200 9.54 -26.53 3.85
CA TRP A 200 9.98 -25.15 3.62
C TRP A 200 10.48 -24.96 2.19
N ASP A 201 11.40 -25.80 1.72
CA ASP A 201 11.94 -25.74 0.36
C ASP A 201 10.83 -25.99 -0.69
N THR A 202 9.94 -26.94 -0.44
CA THR A 202 8.80 -27.25 -1.30
C THR A 202 7.85 -26.05 -1.45
N MET A 203 7.54 -25.32 -0.36
CA MET A 203 6.71 -24.12 -0.41
C MET A 203 7.43 -22.93 -1.07
N ALA A 204 8.76 -22.87 -1.01
CA ALA A 204 9.55 -21.86 -1.71
C ALA A 204 9.48 -22.05 -3.25
N ASP A 205 9.30 -23.30 -3.70
CA ASP A 205 9.13 -23.66 -5.10
C ASP A 205 7.65 -23.72 -5.57
N CYS A 206 6.74 -23.08 -4.84
CA CYS A 206 5.32 -23.02 -5.18
C CYS A 206 5.10 -22.33 -6.54
N ASN A 207 4.38 -23.02 -7.45
CA ASN A 207 4.18 -22.55 -8.82
C ASN A 207 2.82 -21.87 -9.05
N THR A 208 2.01 -21.71 -8.01
CA THR A 208 0.68 -21.08 -8.10
C THR A 208 0.71 -19.65 -7.56
N GLY A 209 -0.20 -18.77 -8.01
CA GLY A 209 -0.41 -17.44 -7.43
C GLY A 209 0.65 -16.40 -7.77
N GLN A 210 1.27 -16.47 -8.95
CA GLN A 210 2.31 -15.51 -9.38
C GLN A 210 1.83 -14.06 -9.45
N GLN A 211 0.52 -13.83 -9.51
CA GLN A 211 -0.10 -12.50 -9.48
C GLN A 211 -0.64 -12.11 -8.10
N ARG A 212 -0.41 -12.95 -7.07
CA ARG A 212 -0.82 -12.70 -5.68
C ARG A 212 0.32 -12.08 -4.89
N ILE A 213 0.64 -12.57 -3.70
CA ILE A 213 1.75 -12.04 -2.87
C ILE A 213 3.07 -12.00 -3.65
N ALA A 214 3.33 -12.98 -4.52
CA ALA A 214 4.54 -13.00 -5.34
C ALA A 214 4.73 -11.74 -6.21
N ALA A 215 3.64 -11.07 -6.60
CA ALA A 215 3.70 -9.88 -7.46
C ALA A 215 4.23 -8.62 -6.76
N ILE A 216 4.29 -8.61 -5.41
CA ILE A 216 4.78 -7.47 -4.62
C ILE A 216 6.14 -7.72 -3.98
N LEU A 217 6.79 -8.83 -4.32
CA LEU A 217 8.11 -9.13 -3.76
C LEU A 217 9.12 -8.04 -4.15
N PRO A 218 9.93 -7.57 -3.20
CA PRO A 218 11.07 -6.74 -3.54
C PRO A 218 12.07 -7.53 -4.39
N LYS A 219 12.93 -6.81 -5.11
CA LYS A 219 14.04 -7.44 -5.84
C LYS A 219 14.89 -8.27 -4.87
N ASP A 220 15.17 -9.50 -5.26
CA ASP A 220 15.91 -10.50 -4.44
C ASP A 220 15.15 -11.01 -3.18
N GLY A 221 13.88 -10.65 -3.01
CA GLY A 221 12.99 -11.25 -2.02
C GLY A 221 12.59 -12.68 -2.40
N LYS A 222 12.29 -13.52 -1.40
CA LYS A 222 11.80 -14.90 -1.61
C LYS A 222 10.47 -15.09 -0.91
N LEU A 223 9.60 -15.89 -1.50
CA LEU A 223 8.29 -16.23 -0.95
C LEU A 223 8.18 -17.72 -0.71
N ILE A 224 7.82 -18.09 0.50
CA ILE A 224 7.50 -19.44 0.91
C ILE A 224 5.99 -19.45 1.19
N HIS A 225 5.17 -20.02 0.28
CA HIS A 225 3.73 -19.79 0.38
C HIS A 225 2.86 -20.96 -0.09
N LYS A 226 1.58 -20.84 0.25
CA LYS A 226 0.52 -21.72 -0.26
C LYS A 226 -0.72 -20.91 -0.64
N THR A 227 -1.21 -21.13 -1.85
CA THR A 227 -2.44 -20.52 -2.36
C THR A 227 -3.67 -21.38 -2.10
N GLY A 228 -4.83 -20.74 -2.05
CA GLY A 228 -6.14 -21.39 -2.09
C GLY A 228 -7.08 -20.66 -3.05
N SER A 229 -7.89 -21.41 -3.80
CA SER A 229 -8.90 -20.84 -4.68
C SER A 229 -10.22 -21.59 -4.50
N GLY A 230 -11.30 -20.83 -4.32
CA GLY A 230 -12.65 -21.37 -4.22
C GLY A 230 -13.23 -21.76 -5.59
N PHE A 231 -14.44 -22.27 -5.56
CA PHE A 231 -15.17 -22.57 -6.79
C PHE A 231 -15.70 -21.28 -7.41
N PRO A 232 -15.55 -21.08 -8.73
CA PRO A 232 -16.04 -19.88 -9.39
C PRO A 232 -17.57 -19.82 -9.35
N SER A 233 -18.11 -18.64 -9.04
CA SER A 233 -19.55 -18.34 -9.17
C SER A 233 -19.93 -18.07 -10.63
N SER A 234 -21.23 -17.96 -10.91
CA SER A 234 -21.74 -17.74 -12.27
C SER A 234 -21.28 -16.44 -12.93
N ASP A 235 -20.88 -15.45 -12.13
CA ASP A 235 -20.33 -14.16 -12.58
C ASP A 235 -18.78 -14.16 -12.65
N GLY A 236 -18.14 -15.33 -12.50
CA GLY A 236 -16.69 -15.52 -12.58
C GLY A 236 -15.92 -15.11 -11.34
N ARG A 237 -16.57 -14.71 -10.25
CA ARG A 237 -15.93 -14.43 -8.96
C ARG A 237 -15.65 -15.72 -8.21
N GLN A 238 -14.57 -15.72 -7.47
CA GLN A 238 -14.19 -16.85 -6.60
C GLN A 238 -13.38 -16.34 -5.40
N ASP A 239 -13.28 -17.16 -4.36
CA ASP A 239 -12.38 -16.86 -3.26
C ASP A 239 -10.94 -17.05 -3.72
N ARG A 240 -10.05 -16.14 -3.31
CA ARG A 240 -8.62 -16.19 -3.61
C ARG A 240 -7.81 -15.90 -2.37
N ASN A 241 -7.11 -16.91 -1.91
CA ASN A 241 -6.29 -16.86 -0.72
C ASN A 241 -4.82 -17.01 -1.07
N ASP A 242 -3.97 -16.39 -0.28
CA ASP A 242 -2.53 -16.62 -0.32
C ASP A 242 -1.95 -16.38 1.07
N VAL A 243 -1.19 -17.35 1.58
CA VAL A 243 -0.58 -17.29 2.90
C VAL A 243 0.88 -17.70 2.79
N GLY A 244 1.77 -16.96 3.44
CA GLY A 244 3.19 -17.27 3.28
C GLY A 244 4.11 -16.43 4.13
N ILE A 245 5.40 -16.69 3.94
CA ILE A 245 6.52 -16.01 4.58
C ILE A 245 7.36 -15.38 3.48
N VAL A 246 7.52 -14.06 3.55
CA VAL A 246 8.40 -13.30 2.65
C VAL A 246 9.73 -13.11 3.35
N LEU A 247 10.82 -13.56 2.72
CA LEU A 247 12.18 -13.24 3.14
C LEU A 247 12.63 -11.97 2.44
N LEU A 248 13.05 -10.99 3.21
CA LEU A 248 13.52 -9.71 2.71
C LEU A 248 15.05 -9.73 2.45
N PRO A 249 15.56 -8.87 1.56
CA PRO A 249 16.99 -8.83 1.23
C PRO A 249 17.92 -8.50 2.41
N ASP A 250 17.40 -7.85 3.45
CA ASP A 250 18.14 -7.53 4.68
C ASP A 250 18.23 -8.69 5.68
N GLY A 251 17.62 -9.83 5.35
CA GLY A 251 17.57 -11.04 6.18
C GLY A 251 16.40 -11.08 7.17
N SER A 252 15.57 -10.06 7.22
CA SER A 252 14.31 -10.08 7.96
C SER A 252 13.22 -10.86 7.21
N HIS A 253 12.09 -11.11 7.87
CA HIS A 253 10.96 -11.81 7.25
C HIS A 253 9.63 -11.16 7.63
N LEU A 254 8.63 -11.45 6.81
CA LEU A 254 7.23 -11.08 7.03
C LEU A 254 6.38 -12.34 6.93
N SER A 255 5.55 -12.61 7.93
CA SER A 255 4.51 -13.64 7.85
C SER A 255 3.18 -12.97 7.47
N ILE A 256 2.52 -13.46 6.41
CA ILE A 256 1.33 -12.83 5.84
C ILE A 256 0.25 -13.86 5.51
N ALA A 257 -1.01 -13.57 5.84
CA ALA A 257 -2.16 -14.36 5.47
C ALA A 257 -3.27 -13.46 4.90
N ILE A 258 -3.69 -13.75 3.67
CA ILE A 258 -4.74 -13.01 2.97
C ILE A 258 -5.82 -13.97 2.50
N PHE A 259 -7.06 -13.67 2.86
CA PHE A 259 -8.25 -14.39 2.45
C PHE A 259 -9.22 -13.42 1.78
N LEU A 260 -9.43 -13.57 0.46
CA LEU A 260 -10.38 -12.76 -0.30
C LEU A 260 -11.60 -13.58 -0.70
N GLN A 261 -12.79 -13.05 -0.43
CA GLN A 261 -14.05 -13.64 -0.87
C GLN A 261 -14.58 -12.94 -2.12
N LYS A 262 -15.04 -13.72 -3.11
CA LYS A 262 -15.68 -13.22 -4.34
C LYS A 262 -14.82 -12.24 -5.14
N SER A 263 -13.55 -12.47 -5.17
CA SER A 263 -12.57 -11.72 -5.95
C SER A 263 -12.73 -12.01 -7.45
N LYS A 264 -12.50 -11.03 -8.30
CA LYS A 264 -12.50 -11.19 -9.77
C LYS A 264 -11.13 -11.55 -10.31
N GLU A 265 -10.09 -10.95 -9.77
CA GLU A 265 -8.73 -11.04 -10.31
C GLU A 265 -7.73 -11.42 -9.22
N GLU A 266 -6.70 -12.17 -9.59
CA GLU A 266 -5.65 -12.58 -8.64
C GLU A 266 -4.86 -11.41 -8.07
N LYS A 267 -4.67 -10.34 -8.86
CA LYS A 267 -3.95 -9.14 -8.45
C LYS A 267 -4.59 -8.42 -7.25
N GLU A 268 -5.89 -8.64 -6.97
CA GLU A 268 -6.57 -8.05 -5.80
C GLU A 268 -5.95 -8.56 -4.48
N VAL A 269 -5.37 -9.78 -4.47
CA VAL A 269 -4.58 -10.28 -3.32
C VAL A 269 -3.29 -9.47 -3.16
N ALA A 270 -2.61 -9.16 -4.26
CA ALA A 270 -1.40 -8.34 -4.24
C ALA A 270 -1.69 -6.91 -3.73
N GLU A 271 -2.83 -6.33 -4.13
CA GLU A 271 -3.25 -5.00 -3.69
C GLU A 271 -3.48 -4.95 -2.16
N VAL A 272 -4.09 -6.00 -1.59
CA VAL A 272 -4.27 -6.12 -0.12
C VAL A 272 -2.92 -6.32 0.58
N ALA A 273 -2.05 -7.17 0.03
CA ALA A 273 -0.72 -7.40 0.58
C ALA A 273 0.11 -6.10 0.62
N GLU A 274 0.05 -5.31 -0.45
CA GLU A 274 0.73 -4.02 -0.56
C GLU A 274 0.23 -3.03 0.50
N GLN A 275 -1.09 -2.97 0.75
CA GLN A 275 -1.66 -2.13 1.81
C GLN A 275 -1.18 -2.55 3.22
N CYS A 276 -1.15 -3.85 3.51
CA CYS A 276 -0.61 -4.35 4.78
C CYS A 276 0.88 -3.98 4.93
N LEU A 277 1.66 -4.12 3.87
CA LEU A 277 3.08 -3.80 3.88
C LEU A 277 3.32 -2.29 4.08
N MET A 278 2.54 -1.43 3.42
CA MET A 278 2.58 0.02 3.65
C MET A 278 2.36 0.35 5.13
N ARG A 279 1.38 -0.31 5.76
CA ARG A 279 1.08 -0.08 7.17
C ARG A 279 2.19 -0.53 8.10
N ILE A 280 2.73 -1.73 7.90
CA ILE A 280 3.86 -2.25 8.70
C ILE A 280 5.08 -1.32 8.58
N GLN A 281 5.44 -0.89 7.38
CA GLN A 281 6.56 0.03 7.17
C GLN A 281 6.33 1.39 7.81
N ALA A 282 5.11 1.92 7.75
CA ALA A 282 4.79 3.17 8.42
C ALA A 282 4.81 3.04 9.96
N ASP A 283 4.37 1.91 10.51
CA ASP A 283 4.48 1.64 11.95
C ASP A 283 5.94 1.48 12.39
N GLU A 284 6.78 0.85 11.57
CA GLU A 284 8.22 0.78 11.79
C GLU A 284 8.88 2.16 11.71
N PHE A 285 8.53 2.96 10.71
CA PHE A 285 8.98 4.35 10.58
C PHE A 285 8.66 5.17 11.84
N LEU A 286 7.42 5.07 12.35
CA LEU A 286 7.00 5.77 13.57
C LEU A 286 7.70 5.24 14.82
N ARG A 287 7.94 3.92 14.91
CA ARG A 287 8.69 3.29 16.01
C ARG A 287 10.14 3.81 16.07
N ASN A 288 10.76 4.02 14.91
CA ASN A 288 12.13 4.55 14.80
C ASN A 288 12.20 6.06 15.10
N MET A 289 11.04 6.72 15.23
CA MET A 289 10.90 8.09 15.73
C MET A 289 10.15 8.10 17.07
N PRO A 290 10.79 7.70 18.18
CA PRO A 290 10.12 7.64 19.47
C PRO A 290 9.60 9.02 19.93
N PRO A 291 8.56 9.10 20.75
CA PRO A 291 7.89 10.36 21.12
C PRO A 291 8.84 11.46 21.59
N ASP A 292 9.88 11.12 22.36
CA ASP A 292 10.87 12.10 22.83
C ASP A 292 11.72 12.69 21.68
N LEU A 293 12.01 11.88 20.65
CA LEU A 293 12.74 12.36 19.47
C LEU A 293 11.83 13.23 18.60
N GLN A 294 10.59 12.81 18.39
CA GLN A 294 9.59 13.59 17.67
C GLN A 294 9.38 14.94 18.35
N HIS A 295 9.17 14.95 19.67
CA HIS A 295 9.02 16.20 20.42
C HIS A 295 10.23 17.13 20.30
N LYS A 296 11.46 16.60 20.38
CA LYS A 296 12.68 17.40 20.17
C LYS A 296 12.74 17.97 18.75
N GLN A 297 12.35 17.21 17.74
CA GLN A 297 12.30 17.68 16.34
C GLN A 297 11.24 18.78 16.18
N THR A 298 10.06 18.60 16.77
CA THR A 298 8.99 19.59 16.75
C THR A 298 9.46 20.88 17.39
N LEU A 299 10.03 20.84 18.60
CA LEU A 299 10.58 22.03 19.26
C LEU A 299 11.67 22.71 18.42
N ALA A 300 12.56 21.95 17.78
CA ALA A 300 13.60 22.51 16.93
C ALA A 300 13.02 23.23 15.69
N ILE A 301 11.96 22.69 15.10
CA ILE A 301 11.26 23.32 13.98
C ILE A 301 10.55 24.60 14.42
N LEU A 302 9.82 24.56 15.53
CA LEU A 302 9.11 25.72 16.08
C LEU A 302 10.11 26.83 16.47
N SER A 303 11.19 26.48 17.17
CA SER A 303 12.25 27.41 17.51
C SER A 303 12.90 28.04 16.27
N ALA A 304 13.11 27.25 15.21
CA ALA A 304 13.69 27.75 13.97
C ALA A 304 12.75 28.74 13.24
N ILE A 305 11.43 28.50 13.27
CA ILE A 305 10.43 29.37 12.64
C ILE A 305 10.25 30.67 13.41
N ASP A 306 10.20 30.60 14.74
CA ASP A 306 9.95 31.73 15.64
C ASP A 306 11.28 32.43 16.04
N GLY A 307 12.43 31.84 15.74
CA GLY A 307 13.77 32.29 16.11
C GLY A 307 14.41 33.25 15.12
N ASP A 308 15.73 33.30 15.16
CA ASP A 308 16.51 34.11 14.22
C ASP A 308 16.79 33.36 12.90
N ASN A 309 17.17 34.11 11.86
CA ASN A 309 17.47 33.55 10.54
C ASN A 309 18.62 32.52 10.58
N LYS A 310 19.52 32.59 11.56
CA LYS A 310 20.63 31.66 11.69
C LYS A 310 20.17 30.25 12.09
N GLU A 311 19.25 30.16 13.05
CA GLU A 311 18.66 28.87 13.47
C GLU A 311 17.85 28.25 12.33
N LEU A 312 17.04 29.06 11.65
CA LEU A 312 16.26 28.63 10.50
C LEU A 312 17.15 28.06 9.38
N MET A 313 18.22 28.78 9.03
CA MET A 313 19.17 28.32 8.03
C MET A 313 19.93 27.06 8.46
N ALA A 314 20.25 26.90 9.73
CA ALA A 314 20.89 25.68 10.23
C ALA A 314 19.99 24.45 10.05
N VAL A 315 18.69 24.56 10.35
CA VAL A 315 17.71 23.46 10.13
C VAL A 315 17.51 23.19 8.64
N ARG A 316 17.41 24.22 7.79
CA ARG A 316 17.33 24.07 6.33
C ARG A 316 18.54 23.35 5.76
N ASN A 317 19.75 23.76 6.15
CA ASN A 317 21.00 23.13 5.68
C ASN A 317 21.12 21.68 6.12
N ALA A 318 20.70 21.33 7.34
CA ALA A 318 20.71 19.96 7.83
C ALA A 318 19.78 19.02 7.02
N ARG A 319 18.73 19.57 6.40
CA ARG A 319 17.75 18.85 5.59
C ARG A 319 18.00 18.92 4.09
N ASN A 320 19.03 19.63 3.64
CA ASN A 320 19.31 19.91 2.22
C ASN A 320 20.42 19.02 1.63
N ALA A 321 20.61 17.81 2.17
CA ALA A 321 21.58 16.88 1.60
C ALA A 321 21.09 16.40 0.21
N PRO A 322 21.96 16.45 -0.84
CA PRO A 322 21.59 15.94 -2.15
C PRO A 322 21.40 14.43 -2.10
N PRO A 323 20.34 13.89 -2.72
CA PRO A 323 20.14 12.45 -2.80
C PRO A 323 21.18 11.83 -3.75
N LYS A 324 21.33 10.50 -3.64
CA LYS A 324 22.04 9.73 -4.65
C LYS A 324 21.12 9.56 -5.86
N TYR A 325 21.55 9.98 -7.02
CA TYR A 325 20.83 9.83 -8.28
C TYR A 325 21.13 8.49 -8.95
N SER A 326 20.18 8.01 -9.73
CA SER A 326 20.33 6.78 -10.52
C SER A 326 21.28 6.97 -11.71
N ASP A 327 21.88 5.88 -12.18
CA ASP A 327 22.72 5.90 -13.38
C ASP A 327 21.92 6.13 -14.69
N HIS A 328 20.58 6.16 -14.61
CA HIS A 328 19.67 6.32 -15.76
C HIS A 328 19.25 7.76 -16.01
N VAL A 329 19.63 8.70 -15.14
CA VAL A 329 19.22 10.11 -15.19
C VAL A 329 20.43 11.03 -15.26
N GLU A 330 20.31 12.08 -16.05
CA GLU A 330 21.22 13.23 -16.03
C GLU A 330 20.51 14.41 -15.37
N THR A 331 21.24 15.14 -14.53
CA THR A 331 20.69 16.32 -13.86
C THR A 331 21.49 17.56 -14.23
N LYS A 332 20.80 18.67 -14.52
CA LYS A 332 21.43 19.96 -14.77
C LYS A 332 20.60 21.11 -14.21
N MET A 333 21.24 22.16 -13.74
CA MET A 333 20.60 23.43 -13.43
C MET A 333 20.27 24.16 -14.74
N ILE A 334 18.99 24.45 -14.98
CA ILE A 334 18.55 25.22 -16.17
C ILE A 334 18.35 26.69 -15.85
N THR A 335 18.11 27.01 -14.57
CA THR A 335 18.19 28.33 -13.97
C THR A 335 18.86 28.21 -12.59
N PRO A 336 19.20 29.30 -11.89
CA PRO A 336 19.76 29.21 -10.54
C PRO A 336 18.88 28.45 -9.53
N ASN A 337 17.57 28.35 -9.78
CA ASN A 337 16.56 27.74 -8.88
C ASN A 337 15.76 26.61 -9.51
N MET A 338 16.09 26.14 -10.73
CA MET A 338 15.41 25.02 -11.37
C MET A 338 16.39 23.93 -11.79
N ARG A 339 16.15 22.70 -11.37
CA ARG A 339 16.91 21.50 -11.78
C ARG A 339 16.07 20.64 -12.71
N LEU A 340 16.61 20.36 -13.88
CA LEU A 340 16.08 19.38 -14.83
C LEU A 340 16.66 17.99 -14.53
N TYR A 341 15.79 17.00 -14.50
CA TYR A 341 16.10 15.57 -14.50
C TYR A 341 15.73 15.03 -15.86
N GLU A 342 16.71 14.57 -16.60
CA GLU A 342 16.56 14.11 -17.97
C GLU A 342 16.92 12.62 -18.08
N PRO A 343 16.04 11.77 -18.66
CA PRO A 343 16.37 10.37 -18.92
C PRO A 343 17.58 10.29 -19.86
N LYS A 344 18.57 9.46 -19.54
CA LYS A 344 19.71 9.23 -20.43
C LYS A 344 19.28 8.64 -21.77
N GLY A 345 19.80 9.17 -22.86
CA GLY A 345 19.47 8.73 -24.21
C GLY A 345 18.15 9.29 -24.75
N SER A 346 17.57 10.30 -24.10
CA SER A 346 16.32 10.95 -24.54
C SER A 346 16.52 12.36 -25.11
N GLN A 347 17.76 12.78 -25.37
CA GLN A 347 18.11 14.16 -25.76
C GLN A 347 17.35 14.64 -27.01
N ASP A 348 17.09 13.73 -27.97
CA ASP A 348 16.36 14.05 -29.20
C ASP A 348 14.85 13.81 -29.12
N GLN A 349 14.33 13.42 -27.95
CA GLN A 349 12.92 13.10 -27.76
C GLN A 349 12.19 14.26 -27.07
N ARG A 350 11.05 14.67 -27.63
CA ARG A 350 10.12 15.54 -26.91
C ARG A 350 9.28 14.71 -25.96
N LEU A 351 9.47 14.91 -24.65
CA LEU A 351 8.78 14.17 -23.60
C LEU A 351 7.82 15.08 -22.83
N PRO A 352 6.78 14.53 -22.21
CA PRO A 352 6.00 15.23 -21.19
C PRO A 352 6.91 15.75 -20.07
N VAL A 353 6.49 16.82 -19.41
CA VAL A 353 7.23 17.36 -18.24
C VAL A 353 6.35 17.43 -17.02
N LEU A 354 6.96 17.09 -15.87
CA LEU A 354 6.44 17.38 -14.55
C LEU A 354 7.24 18.54 -13.94
N LEU A 355 6.61 19.68 -13.67
CA LEU A 355 7.15 20.68 -12.77
C LEU A 355 6.80 20.26 -11.33
N TYR A 356 7.81 19.90 -10.54
CA TYR A 356 7.61 19.43 -9.17
C TYR A 356 7.97 20.51 -8.14
N LEU A 357 7.04 20.78 -7.24
CA LEU A 357 7.14 21.74 -6.15
C LEU A 357 7.27 20.96 -4.83
N HIS A 358 8.41 21.12 -4.16
CA HIS A 358 8.69 20.40 -2.91
C HIS A 358 7.78 20.84 -1.75
N GLY A 359 7.54 19.94 -0.81
CA GLY A 359 6.87 20.22 0.47
C GLY A 359 7.80 20.90 1.47
N GLY A 360 7.30 21.04 2.69
CA GLY A 360 8.04 21.63 3.81
C GLY A 360 7.39 22.87 4.41
N GLY A 361 6.06 23.00 4.30
CA GLY A 361 5.29 24.07 4.93
C GLY A 361 5.67 25.46 4.42
N TRP A 362 6.03 25.60 3.15
CA TRP A 362 6.53 26.84 2.52
C TRP A 362 7.77 27.45 3.22
N THR A 363 8.30 26.79 4.27
CA THR A 363 9.38 27.29 5.13
C THR A 363 10.65 26.45 5.00
N PHE A 364 10.51 25.18 4.73
CA PHE A 364 11.60 24.21 4.54
C PHE A 364 11.54 23.55 3.16
N GLY A 365 12.48 22.65 2.92
CA GLY A 365 12.55 21.92 1.65
C GLY A 365 13.45 22.60 0.63
N SER A 366 13.71 21.88 -0.44
CA SER A 366 14.51 22.30 -1.59
C SER A 366 14.40 21.33 -2.74
N ILE A 367 15.02 21.63 -3.88
CA ILE A 367 15.18 20.68 -5.00
C ILE A 367 15.94 19.40 -4.61
N ASN A 368 16.66 19.39 -3.48
CA ASN A 368 17.31 18.18 -2.98
C ASN A 368 16.35 17.31 -2.18
N SER A 369 15.41 17.91 -1.42
CA SER A 369 14.46 17.16 -0.61
C SER A 369 13.48 16.33 -1.45
N CYS A 370 13.10 16.78 -2.64
CA CYS A 370 12.27 16.03 -3.59
C CYS A 370 13.08 15.23 -4.63
N GLY A 371 14.42 15.31 -4.56
CA GLY A 371 15.30 14.77 -5.60
C GLY A 371 15.17 13.25 -5.80
N ARG A 372 14.95 12.47 -4.73
CA ARG A 372 14.70 11.02 -4.83
C ARG A 372 13.47 10.71 -5.71
N PHE A 373 12.38 11.44 -5.53
CA PHE A 373 11.16 11.24 -6.28
C PHE A 373 11.29 11.71 -7.74
N CYS A 374 11.90 12.89 -7.94
CA CYS A 374 12.14 13.42 -9.28
C CYS A 374 13.04 12.50 -10.12
N ASP A 375 14.10 11.95 -9.52
CA ASP A 375 15.00 11.00 -10.15
C ASP A 375 14.27 9.70 -10.53
N ALA A 376 13.49 9.12 -9.60
CA ALA A 376 12.75 7.88 -9.85
C ALA A 376 11.73 8.03 -11.01
N LEU A 377 11.07 9.18 -11.12
CA LEU A 377 10.16 9.45 -12.24
C LEU A 377 10.90 9.59 -13.56
N ALA A 378 12.00 10.36 -13.60
CA ALA A 378 12.79 10.53 -14.80
C ALA A 378 13.49 9.23 -15.24
N ALA A 379 13.92 8.38 -14.30
CA ALA A 379 14.50 7.07 -14.58
C ALA A 379 13.56 6.13 -15.33
N SER A 380 12.24 6.38 -15.31
CA SER A 380 11.27 5.64 -16.14
C SER A 380 11.49 5.79 -17.65
N GLY A 381 12.24 6.80 -18.09
CA GLY A 381 12.44 7.12 -19.50
C GLY A 381 11.25 7.78 -20.20
N LYS A 382 10.15 8.03 -19.49
CA LYS A 382 8.87 8.44 -20.08
C LYS A 382 8.58 9.93 -19.96
N MET A 383 9.29 10.66 -19.11
CA MET A 383 9.07 12.08 -18.86
C MET A 383 10.34 12.78 -18.44
N ARG A 384 10.40 14.09 -18.59
CA ARG A 384 11.34 14.97 -17.91
C ARG A 384 10.72 15.49 -16.61
N VAL A 385 11.55 15.74 -15.61
CA VAL A 385 11.09 16.36 -14.37
C VAL A 385 11.91 17.63 -14.13
N ILE A 386 11.25 18.72 -13.76
CA ILE A 386 11.89 19.96 -13.34
C ILE A 386 11.47 20.20 -11.89
N ALA A 387 12.44 20.28 -10.98
CA ALA A 387 12.22 20.67 -9.60
C ALA A 387 12.55 22.17 -9.43
N LEU A 388 11.72 22.88 -8.68
CA LEU A 388 11.85 24.32 -8.42
C LEU A 388 12.19 24.58 -6.94
N ASP A 389 13.26 25.35 -6.70
CA ASP A 389 13.52 26.03 -5.43
C ASP A 389 12.78 27.38 -5.45
N TYR A 390 11.56 27.39 -4.94
CA TYR A 390 10.77 28.61 -4.77
C TYR A 390 11.19 29.33 -3.48
N ARG A 391 10.99 30.65 -3.41
CA ARG A 391 11.31 31.46 -2.22
C ARG A 391 10.48 31.04 -1.02
N LEU A 392 11.12 30.93 0.14
CA LEU A 392 10.56 30.37 1.35
C LEU A 392 10.20 31.44 2.38
N ALA A 393 9.12 31.20 3.12
CA ALA A 393 8.75 31.93 4.31
C ALA A 393 9.67 31.56 5.51
N PRO A 394 9.82 32.41 6.51
CA PRO A 394 9.17 33.70 6.69
C PRO A 394 9.85 34.86 5.94
N GLU A 395 11.05 34.67 5.37
CA GLU A 395 11.78 35.74 4.64
C GLU A 395 11.01 36.20 3.40
N HIS A 396 10.32 35.26 2.76
CA HIS A 396 9.54 35.45 1.54
C HIS A 396 8.15 34.84 1.71
N PRO A 397 7.25 35.50 2.49
CA PRO A 397 5.91 35.00 2.71
C PRO A 397 5.07 35.10 1.44
N TYR A 398 3.82 34.64 1.51
CA TYR A 398 2.86 34.79 0.41
C TYR A 398 2.81 36.28 -0.08
N PRO A 399 2.84 36.52 -1.41
CA PRO A 399 2.73 35.56 -2.52
C PRO A 399 4.05 35.13 -3.18
N GLU A 400 5.22 35.45 -2.64
CA GLU A 400 6.48 35.37 -3.37
C GLU A 400 6.82 33.96 -3.90
N GLY A 401 6.61 32.90 -3.10
CA GLY A 401 6.82 31.53 -3.55
C GLY A 401 5.82 31.10 -4.65
N LEU A 402 4.59 31.62 -4.64
CA LEU A 402 3.60 31.39 -5.69
C LEU A 402 3.99 32.09 -7.00
N ASP A 403 4.52 33.30 -6.91
CA ASP A 403 4.99 34.05 -8.08
C ASP A 403 6.16 33.33 -8.79
N ASP A 404 7.04 32.68 -8.01
CA ASP A 404 8.12 31.86 -8.55
C ASP A 404 7.56 30.63 -9.30
N CYS A 405 6.52 29.98 -8.76
CA CYS A 405 5.87 28.85 -9.42
C CYS A 405 5.20 29.24 -10.74
N ILE A 406 4.50 30.38 -10.76
CA ILE A 406 3.89 30.93 -11.97
C ILE A 406 4.97 31.26 -13.02
N SER A 407 6.06 31.88 -12.58
CA SER A 407 7.19 32.22 -13.44
C SER A 407 7.87 30.99 -14.03
N ALA A 408 8.01 29.90 -13.24
CA ALA A 408 8.57 28.64 -13.70
C ALA A 408 7.71 27.98 -14.79
N VAL A 409 6.37 28.00 -14.67
CA VAL A 409 5.48 27.47 -15.72
C VAL A 409 5.69 28.24 -17.04
N ASN A 410 5.70 29.58 -16.99
CA ASN A 410 5.93 30.38 -18.19
C ASN A 410 7.32 30.13 -18.80
N TYR A 411 8.37 30.04 -17.98
CA TYR A 411 9.71 29.69 -18.43
C TYR A 411 9.74 28.35 -19.17
N ILE A 412 9.09 27.31 -18.62
CA ILE A 412 9.03 25.99 -19.26
C ILE A 412 8.35 26.06 -20.62
N ILE A 413 7.27 26.83 -20.74
CA ILE A 413 6.54 27.00 -22.01
C ILE A 413 7.41 27.71 -23.04
N ASP A 414 8.05 28.80 -22.65
CA ASP A 414 8.86 29.63 -23.54
C ASP A 414 10.13 28.89 -24.02
N HIS A 415 10.69 27.98 -23.20
CA HIS A 415 11.90 27.21 -23.51
C HIS A 415 11.63 25.73 -23.86
N ALA A 416 10.37 25.34 -24.09
CA ALA A 416 9.97 23.95 -24.31
C ALA A 416 10.73 23.29 -25.46
N ALA A 417 11.03 24.02 -26.54
CA ALA A 417 11.81 23.53 -27.68
C ALA A 417 13.27 23.24 -27.30
N GLU A 418 13.92 24.13 -26.56
CA GLU A 418 15.30 24.01 -26.08
C GLU A 418 15.45 22.87 -25.06
N LEU A 419 14.46 22.72 -24.19
CA LEU A 419 14.42 21.69 -23.16
C LEU A 419 13.88 20.34 -23.67
N HIS A 420 13.57 20.21 -24.98
CA HIS A 420 12.97 19.03 -25.59
C HIS A 420 11.69 18.55 -24.86
N ILE A 421 10.86 19.49 -24.43
CA ILE A 421 9.59 19.27 -23.71
C ILE A 421 8.43 19.37 -24.70
N ASP A 422 7.41 18.53 -24.52
CA ASP A 422 6.13 18.71 -25.17
C ASP A 422 5.29 19.73 -24.38
N ALA A 423 5.18 20.94 -24.90
CA ALA A 423 4.47 22.04 -24.26
C ALA A 423 2.96 21.81 -24.09
N ASN A 424 2.38 20.82 -24.77
CA ASN A 424 0.98 20.42 -24.58
C ASN A 424 0.78 19.42 -23.42
N HIS A 425 1.88 18.87 -22.88
CA HIS A 425 1.87 17.86 -21.84
C HIS A 425 2.67 18.32 -20.62
N ILE A 426 2.22 19.43 -20.02
CA ILE A 426 2.79 20.00 -18.79
C ILE A 426 1.93 19.56 -17.61
N THR A 427 2.51 18.77 -16.72
CA THR A 427 1.95 18.47 -15.40
C THR A 427 2.64 19.36 -14.37
N ILE A 428 1.88 19.93 -13.44
CA ILE A 428 2.45 20.52 -12.23
C ILE A 428 2.09 19.66 -11.03
N GLY A 429 3.01 19.46 -10.12
CA GLY A 429 2.74 18.61 -8.95
C GLY A 429 3.59 18.99 -7.74
N GLY A 430 3.26 18.40 -6.61
CA GLY A 430 4.01 18.59 -5.38
C GLY A 430 3.38 17.88 -4.20
N ASP A 431 4.15 17.84 -3.13
CA ASP A 431 3.75 17.26 -1.86
C ASP A 431 3.45 18.35 -0.82
N SER A 432 2.45 18.13 0.05
CA SER A 432 2.13 19.01 1.17
C SER A 432 1.91 20.48 0.74
N SER A 433 2.71 21.43 1.21
CA SER A 433 2.72 22.84 0.76
C SER A 433 3.04 23.01 -0.72
N GLY A 434 3.87 22.14 -1.31
CA GLY A 434 4.13 22.13 -2.76
C GLY A 434 2.86 21.75 -3.55
N GLY A 435 2.05 20.84 -3.03
CA GLY A 435 0.73 20.52 -3.59
C GLY A 435 -0.24 21.70 -3.51
N ASN A 436 -0.18 22.50 -2.46
CA ASN A 436 -0.93 23.76 -2.35
C ASN A 436 -0.51 24.76 -3.43
N LEU A 437 0.81 24.99 -3.59
CA LEU A 437 1.33 25.88 -4.61
C LEU A 437 0.98 25.42 -6.03
N ALA A 438 0.96 24.10 -6.29
CA ALA A 438 0.54 23.52 -7.57
C ALA A 438 -0.93 23.86 -7.88
N LEU A 439 -1.83 23.71 -6.92
CA LEU A 439 -3.24 24.09 -7.02
C LEU A 439 -3.41 25.58 -7.29
N ALA A 440 -2.76 26.43 -6.49
CA ALA A 440 -2.84 27.90 -6.62
C ALA A 440 -2.27 28.37 -7.96
N THR A 441 -1.16 27.80 -8.42
CA THR A 441 -0.56 28.09 -9.74
C THR A 441 -1.52 27.74 -10.87
N ALA A 442 -2.15 26.59 -10.83
CA ALA A 442 -3.10 26.15 -11.88
C ALA A 442 -4.35 27.03 -11.95
N LEU A 443 -4.77 27.63 -10.83
CA LEU A 443 -5.90 28.56 -10.76
C LEU A 443 -5.53 30.01 -11.12
N SER A 444 -4.24 30.34 -11.15
CA SER A 444 -3.82 31.71 -11.49
C SER A 444 -4.27 32.09 -12.91
N GLU A 445 -4.59 33.38 -13.11
CA GLU A 445 -5.03 33.87 -14.43
C GLU A 445 -3.99 33.60 -15.52
N THR A 446 -2.71 33.68 -15.17
CA THR A 446 -1.57 33.51 -16.09
C THR A 446 -1.39 32.07 -16.54
N CYS A 447 -1.63 31.07 -15.66
CA CYS A 447 -1.37 29.66 -15.94
C CYS A 447 -2.61 28.85 -16.30
N ARG A 448 -3.79 29.41 -16.09
CA ARG A 448 -5.07 28.74 -16.38
C ARG A 448 -5.16 28.30 -17.84
N GLY A 449 -5.47 27.00 -18.04
CA GLY A 449 -5.56 26.40 -19.37
C GLY A 449 -4.22 26.05 -20.03
N LYS A 450 -3.08 26.34 -19.39
CA LYS A 450 -1.73 25.98 -19.87
C LYS A 450 -1.20 24.68 -19.27
N ILE A 451 -1.81 24.19 -18.20
CA ILE A 451 -1.43 23.00 -17.44
C ILE A 451 -2.41 21.89 -17.80
N GLU A 452 -1.89 20.75 -18.25
CA GLU A 452 -2.69 19.59 -18.65
C GLU A 452 -3.22 18.81 -17.44
N SER A 453 -2.40 18.66 -16.40
CA SER A 453 -2.75 17.84 -15.23
C SER A 453 -2.05 18.26 -13.95
N LEU A 454 -2.63 17.84 -12.81
CA LEU A 454 -2.08 18.03 -11.48
C LEU A 454 -1.76 16.68 -10.83
N LEU A 455 -0.57 16.59 -10.19
CA LEU A 455 -0.13 15.45 -9.38
C LEU A 455 0.10 15.92 -7.95
N LEU A 456 -0.77 15.53 -7.03
CA LEU A 456 -0.80 16.04 -5.66
C LEU A 456 -0.59 14.92 -4.65
N PHE A 457 0.35 15.12 -3.74
CA PHE A 457 0.57 14.23 -2.60
C PHE A 457 0.18 14.93 -1.31
N TYR A 458 -0.78 14.38 -0.59
CA TYR A 458 -1.28 14.91 0.69
C TYR A 458 -1.27 16.46 0.77
N PRO A 459 -1.91 17.15 -0.20
CA PRO A 459 -1.76 18.60 -0.34
C PRO A 459 -2.41 19.37 0.80
N VAL A 460 -1.82 20.51 1.19
CA VAL A 460 -2.51 21.51 2.01
C VAL A 460 -3.56 22.18 1.14
N THR A 461 -4.83 22.07 1.49
CA THR A 461 -5.90 22.79 0.77
C THR A 461 -6.45 23.98 1.56
N LYS A 462 -6.22 24.01 2.87
CA LYS A 462 -6.57 25.11 3.78
C LYS A 462 -5.38 25.38 4.71
N ALA A 463 -4.90 26.61 4.77
CA ALA A 463 -3.77 27.03 5.59
C ALA A 463 -4.20 27.38 7.05
N PHE A 464 -5.05 26.51 7.63
CA PHE A 464 -5.53 26.63 9.02
C PHE A 464 -6.12 25.28 9.47
N ASP A 465 -6.25 25.09 10.78
CA ASP A 465 -7.02 23.99 11.36
C ASP A 465 -8.50 24.13 10.96
N ASP A 466 -8.98 23.20 10.14
CA ASP A 466 -10.35 23.21 9.65
C ASP A 466 -11.32 22.41 10.51
N GLY A 467 -10.86 21.89 11.65
CA GLY A 467 -11.64 21.10 12.58
C GLY A 467 -12.04 19.72 12.08
N SER A 468 -11.43 19.24 10.98
CA SER A 468 -11.72 17.92 10.41
C SER A 468 -11.34 16.79 11.37
N GLU A 469 -11.89 15.60 11.12
CA GLU A 469 -11.66 14.45 11.97
C GLU A 469 -10.20 13.96 11.90
N SER A 470 -9.59 14.00 10.70
CA SER A 470 -8.17 13.66 10.55
C SER A 470 -7.26 14.62 11.30
N TRP A 471 -7.58 15.92 11.35
CA TRP A 471 -6.81 16.90 12.11
C TRP A 471 -6.80 16.60 13.61
N LYS A 472 -7.93 16.11 14.17
CA LYS A 472 -8.04 15.71 15.58
C LYS A 472 -7.40 14.36 15.86
N GLN A 473 -7.58 13.40 14.95
CA GLN A 473 -7.14 12.02 15.16
C GLN A 473 -5.63 11.85 15.01
N TYR A 474 -4.99 12.64 14.12
CA TYR A 474 -3.58 12.52 13.77
C TYR A 474 -2.78 13.78 14.16
N ASP A 475 -3.25 14.54 15.12
CA ASP A 475 -2.69 15.83 15.56
C ASP A 475 -1.23 15.76 16.00
N LYS A 476 -0.78 14.57 16.45
CA LYS A 476 0.57 14.36 16.96
C LYS A 476 1.08 12.93 16.73
N GLY A 477 2.35 12.83 16.31
CA GLY A 477 3.03 11.54 16.27
C GLY A 477 2.88 10.77 14.95
N PHE A 478 2.38 11.41 13.88
CA PHE A 478 2.16 10.79 12.58
C PHE A 478 2.96 11.45 11.44
N GLY A 479 4.12 12.05 11.77
CA GLY A 479 5.05 12.63 10.80
C GLY A 479 4.84 14.12 10.54
N LEU A 480 3.60 14.62 10.62
CA LEU A 480 3.28 16.05 10.61
C LEU A 480 2.37 16.38 11.79
N ASP A 481 2.94 17.00 12.82
CA ASP A 481 2.19 17.43 13.99
C ASP A 481 1.39 18.72 13.67
N ALA A 482 0.19 18.84 14.24
CA ALA A 482 -0.70 19.99 14.03
C ALA A 482 -0.02 21.32 14.42
N GLU A 483 0.71 21.36 15.54
CA GLU A 483 1.42 22.56 15.99
C GLU A 483 2.50 23.03 15.01
N ILE A 484 3.18 22.10 14.32
CA ILE A 484 4.13 22.41 13.24
C ILE A 484 3.39 23.02 12.05
N MET A 485 2.26 22.41 11.66
CA MET A 485 1.48 22.93 10.53
C MET A 485 0.92 24.31 10.80
N GLU A 486 0.48 24.59 12.03
CA GLU A 486 0.04 25.93 12.43
C GLU A 486 1.18 26.95 12.38
N ALA A 487 2.39 26.58 12.81
CA ALA A 487 3.56 27.45 12.70
C ALA A 487 3.90 27.76 11.23
N PHE A 488 3.85 26.76 10.34
CA PHE A 488 4.01 26.96 8.91
C PHE A 488 2.96 27.92 8.34
N ASN A 489 1.69 27.72 8.70
CA ASN A 489 0.61 28.61 8.27
C ASN A 489 0.88 30.06 8.68
N ARG A 490 1.27 30.29 9.94
CA ARG A 490 1.60 31.65 10.44
C ARG A 490 2.78 32.26 9.67
N ALA A 491 3.85 31.50 9.47
CA ALA A 491 5.04 32.00 8.76
C ALA A 491 4.71 32.37 7.30
N TYR A 492 3.96 31.53 6.58
CA TYR A 492 3.60 31.77 5.19
C TYR A 492 2.63 32.93 5.02
N THR A 493 1.69 33.11 5.96
CA THR A 493 0.59 34.08 5.84
C THR A 493 0.78 35.32 6.73
N ILE A 494 2.02 35.63 7.15
CA ILE A 494 2.30 36.73 8.09
C ILE A 494 1.76 38.10 7.60
N ASN A 495 1.68 38.30 6.29
CA ASN A 495 1.19 39.53 5.66
C ASN A 495 -0.12 39.35 4.91
N ALA A 496 -0.83 38.22 5.10
CA ALA A 496 -2.03 37.88 4.34
C ALA A 496 -3.07 37.15 5.19
N ASP A 497 -4.32 37.19 4.76
CA ASP A 497 -5.39 36.38 5.36
C ASP A 497 -5.23 34.93 4.89
N ASN A 498 -4.99 34.00 5.82
CA ASN A 498 -4.88 32.58 5.55
C ASN A 498 -6.17 31.97 4.94
N ARG A 499 -7.30 32.68 5.01
CA ARG A 499 -8.56 32.31 4.37
C ARG A 499 -8.71 32.84 2.95
N CYS A 500 -7.73 33.59 2.44
CA CYS A 500 -7.69 33.96 1.03
C CYS A 500 -7.70 32.69 0.16
N SER A 501 -8.56 32.63 -0.86
CA SER A 501 -8.71 31.45 -1.73
C SER A 501 -7.47 31.14 -2.58
N ALA A 502 -6.57 32.09 -2.78
CA ALA A 502 -5.27 31.84 -3.43
C ALA A 502 -4.27 31.13 -2.51
N ILE A 503 -4.48 31.17 -1.19
CA ILE A 503 -3.72 30.43 -0.16
C ILE A 503 -4.47 29.15 0.20
N SER A 504 -5.72 29.28 0.64
CA SER A 504 -6.60 28.18 1.03
C SER A 504 -7.51 27.80 -0.14
N VAL A 505 -6.95 27.14 -1.15
CA VAL A 505 -7.64 26.75 -2.40
C VAL A 505 -8.91 25.93 -2.13
N GLY A 506 -8.95 25.17 -1.03
CA GLY A 506 -10.16 24.48 -0.59
C GLY A 506 -11.34 25.40 -0.25
N LEU A 507 -11.16 26.73 -0.19
CA LEU A 507 -12.22 27.72 0.00
C LEU A 507 -12.71 28.34 -1.32
N CYS A 508 -12.10 28.02 -2.46
CA CYS A 508 -12.60 28.44 -3.76
C CYS A 508 -14.04 27.94 -4.01
N SER A 509 -14.79 28.63 -4.85
CA SER A 509 -16.10 28.13 -5.30
C SER A 509 -15.96 26.85 -6.12
N ASP A 510 -17.02 26.05 -6.20
CA ASP A 510 -17.01 24.81 -6.99
C ASP A 510 -16.78 25.09 -8.49
N GLU A 511 -17.25 26.24 -8.99
CA GLU A 511 -16.99 26.69 -10.36
C GLU A 511 -15.49 26.92 -10.58
N ALA A 512 -14.80 27.55 -9.62
CA ALA A 512 -13.37 27.78 -9.71
C ALA A 512 -12.58 26.47 -9.62
N LEU A 513 -12.94 25.58 -8.67
CA LEU A 513 -12.32 24.25 -8.56
C LEU A 513 -12.52 23.40 -9.81
N ASN A 514 -13.67 23.50 -10.46
CA ASN A 514 -13.96 22.81 -11.72
C ASN A 514 -13.21 23.39 -12.94
N MET A 515 -12.47 24.50 -12.78
CA MET A 515 -11.52 24.99 -13.79
C MET A 515 -10.16 24.32 -13.68
N LEU A 516 -9.85 23.65 -12.57
CA LEU A 516 -8.64 22.85 -12.43
C LEU A 516 -8.60 21.74 -13.50
N PRO A 517 -7.42 21.38 -14.01
CA PRO A 517 -7.25 20.29 -14.95
C PRO A 517 -7.49 18.93 -14.29
N ARG A 518 -7.41 17.84 -15.06
CA ARG A 518 -7.46 16.49 -14.51
C ARG A 518 -6.40 16.33 -13.41
N THR A 519 -6.76 15.70 -12.31
CA THR A 519 -5.94 15.68 -11.09
C THR A 519 -5.84 14.27 -10.54
N LEU A 520 -4.62 13.85 -10.20
CA LEU A 520 -4.37 12.71 -9.32
C LEU A 520 -3.98 13.26 -7.94
N LEU A 521 -4.75 12.90 -6.91
CA LEU A 521 -4.46 13.20 -5.51
C LEU A 521 -4.20 11.90 -4.76
N ILE A 522 -3.00 11.76 -4.22
CA ILE A 522 -2.61 10.64 -3.38
C ILE A 522 -2.53 11.12 -1.93
N ALA A 523 -3.37 10.56 -1.08
CA ALA A 523 -3.46 10.90 0.33
C ALA A 523 -2.80 9.81 1.19
N ALA A 524 -2.23 10.20 2.33
CA ALA A 524 -1.89 9.28 3.41
C ALA A 524 -3.10 9.07 4.32
N GLU A 525 -3.35 7.83 4.76
CA GLU A 525 -4.48 7.54 5.66
C GLU A 525 -4.32 8.23 7.01
N ARG A 526 -3.09 8.17 7.59
CA ARG A 526 -2.77 8.68 8.91
C ARG A 526 -2.08 10.05 8.83
N ASP A 527 -2.85 11.05 8.41
CA ASP A 527 -2.35 12.40 8.14
C ASP A 527 -3.42 13.44 8.51
N ILE A 528 -3.02 14.52 9.16
CA ILE A 528 -3.91 15.64 9.48
C ILE A 528 -4.58 16.24 8.23
N LEU A 529 -3.89 16.20 7.07
CA LEU A 529 -4.36 16.77 5.81
C LEU A 529 -5.28 15.83 5.00
N ARG A 530 -5.50 14.59 5.45
CA ARG A 530 -6.30 13.58 4.76
C ARG A 530 -7.68 14.09 4.35
N ASP A 531 -8.42 14.65 5.32
CA ASP A 531 -9.81 15.06 5.11
C ASP A 531 -9.91 16.37 4.31
N GLN A 532 -8.89 17.21 4.35
CA GLN A 532 -8.77 18.37 3.45
C GLN A 532 -8.70 17.92 1.98
N GLY A 533 -7.88 16.92 1.69
CA GLY A 533 -7.78 16.32 0.36
C GLY A 533 -9.06 15.58 -0.06
N LEU A 534 -9.77 14.94 0.88
CA LEU A 534 -11.06 14.30 0.62
C LEU A 534 -12.11 15.34 0.23
N ASN A 535 -12.26 16.42 0.99
CA ASN A 535 -13.20 17.50 0.71
C ASN A 535 -12.95 18.15 -0.65
N LEU A 536 -11.70 18.38 -1.02
CA LEU A 536 -11.35 18.87 -2.36
C LEU A 536 -11.81 17.89 -3.44
N ALA A 537 -11.57 16.59 -3.26
CA ALA A 537 -11.92 15.56 -4.22
C ALA A 537 -13.44 15.43 -4.42
N GLU A 538 -14.21 15.51 -3.36
CA GLU A 538 -15.68 15.46 -3.43
C GLU A 538 -16.27 16.64 -4.22
N ARG A 539 -15.61 17.81 -4.16
CA ARG A 539 -16.06 19.04 -4.84
C ARG A 539 -15.62 19.15 -6.29
N MET A 540 -14.56 18.43 -6.70
CA MET A 540 -14.04 18.43 -8.09
C MET A 540 -14.68 17.34 -8.96
N CYS A 541 -15.98 17.28 -9.05
CA CYS A 541 -16.76 16.23 -9.72
C CYS A 541 -16.14 15.71 -11.04
N GLY A 542 -15.67 14.45 -11.04
CA GLY A 542 -15.23 13.73 -12.24
C GLY A 542 -13.87 14.13 -12.81
N LYS A 543 -13.21 15.16 -12.26
CA LYS A 543 -11.87 15.61 -12.72
C LYS A 543 -10.71 15.16 -11.84
N ILE A 544 -11.01 14.66 -10.64
CA ILE A 544 -10.02 14.20 -9.68
C ILE A 544 -10.15 12.71 -9.42
N GLN A 545 -9.05 12.02 -9.54
CA GLN A 545 -8.87 10.68 -9.02
C GLN A 545 -8.16 10.80 -7.67
N ARG A 546 -8.83 10.42 -6.58
CA ARG A 546 -8.21 10.35 -5.26
C ARG A 546 -7.89 8.90 -4.91
N ILE A 547 -6.65 8.66 -4.50
CA ILE A 547 -6.17 7.38 -3.98
C ILE A 547 -5.69 7.61 -2.55
N GLU A 548 -6.14 6.78 -1.62
CA GLU A 548 -5.66 6.81 -0.24
C GLU A 548 -4.76 5.61 0.03
N TYR A 549 -3.51 5.87 0.40
CA TYR A 549 -2.57 4.81 0.76
C TYR A 549 -2.82 4.40 2.21
N LYS A 550 -3.41 3.21 2.35
CA LYS A 550 -3.80 2.63 3.63
C LYS A 550 -2.56 2.38 4.51
N GLY A 551 -2.64 2.86 5.74
CA GLY A 551 -1.55 2.76 6.71
C GLY A 551 -0.45 3.82 6.56
N ALA A 552 -0.26 4.45 5.40
CA ALA A 552 0.78 5.46 5.21
C ALA A 552 0.60 6.67 6.12
N VAL A 553 1.72 7.29 6.51
CA VAL A 553 1.77 8.56 7.22
C VAL A 553 2.33 9.65 6.32
N HIS A 554 2.24 10.90 6.74
CA HIS A 554 2.83 12.05 6.00
C HIS A 554 4.30 11.79 5.66
N LEU A 555 4.85 12.47 4.68
CA LEU A 555 6.27 12.45 4.25
C LEU A 555 6.72 11.20 3.47
N PHE A 556 5.87 10.27 3.07
CA PHE A 556 6.31 9.05 2.37
C PHE A 556 7.01 9.30 1.02
N ILE A 557 6.85 10.49 0.41
CA ILE A 557 7.58 10.90 -0.81
C ILE A 557 9.00 11.36 -0.50
N THR A 558 9.19 12.06 0.61
CA THR A 558 10.44 12.81 0.88
C THR A 558 11.37 12.11 1.86
N VAL A 559 10.81 11.33 2.81
CA VAL A 559 11.59 10.66 3.86
C VAL A 559 11.60 9.15 3.63
N PRO A 560 12.78 8.49 3.61
CA PRO A 560 12.89 7.03 3.53
C PRO A 560 12.21 6.31 4.71
N GLY A 561 11.84 5.04 4.50
CA GLY A 561 11.24 4.20 5.54
C GLY A 561 9.76 3.85 5.29
N GLN A 562 9.16 4.40 4.23
CA GLN A 562 7.84 4.01 3.72
C GLN A 562 7.96 3.60 2.24
N ASP A 563 8.89 2.69 1.95
CA ASP A 563 9.34 2.45 0.56
C ASP A 563 8.24 1.86 -0.33
N THR A 564 7.36 1.03 0.20
CA THR A 564 6.22 0.51 -0.58
C THR A 564 5.27 1.64 -1.00
N ALA A 565 4.99 2.60 -0.12
CA ALA A 565 4.17 3.77 -0.47
C ALA A 565 4.87 4.66 -1.50
N PHE A 566 6.18 4.84 -1.36
CA PHE A 566 7.00 5.59 -2.32
C PHE A 566 7.00 4.94 -3.71
N ASP A 567 7.28 3.64 -3.80
CA ASP A 567 7.35 2.91 -5.08
C ASP A 567 5.98 2.88 -5.77
N ARG A 568 4.91 2.72 -4.99
CA ARG A 568 3.54 2.82 -5.51
C ARG A 568 3.25 4.22 -6.03
N ALA A 569 3.67 5.27 -5.34
CA ALA A 569 3.50 6.65 -5.77
C ALA A 569 4.23 6.95 -7.09
N VAL A 570 5.44 6.42 -7.27
CA VAL A 570 6.18 6.52 -8.54
C VAL A 570 5.40 5.83 -9.66
N LYS A 571 4.90 4.61 -9.43
CA LYS A 571 4.11 3.85 -10.41
C LYS A 571 2.81 4.55 -10.78
N ASP A 572 2.04 5.03 -9.79
CA ASP A 572 0.77 5.71 -10.01
C ASP A 572 0.98 7.05 -10.74
N ALA A 573 2.04 7.81 -10.39
CA ALA A 573 2.40 9.05 -11.06
C ALA A 573 2.77 8.82 -12.53
N ILE A 574 3.61 7.83 -12.84
CA ILE A 574 3.96 7.46 -14.22
C ILE A 574 2.72 7.05 -15.00
N GLY A 575 1.87 6.21 -14.40
CA GLY A 575 0.60 5.78 -15.00
C GLY A 575 -0.31 6.95 -15.31
N PHE A 576 -0.44 7.90 -14.40
CA PHE A 576 -1.28 9.09 -14.56
C PHE A 576 -0.74 10.06 -15.61
N ILE A 577 0.54 10.37 -15.61
CA ILE A 577 1.14 11.36 -16.53
C ILE A 577 1.24 10.81 -17.96
N CYS A 578 1.58 9.52 -18.12
CA CYS A 578 1.91 8.95 -19.43
C CYS A 578 0.78 8.18 -20.11
N ASN A 579 -0.27 7.77 -19.38
CA ASN A 579 -1.45 7.10 -19.97
C ASN A 579 -2.58 8.12 -20.16
N LYS A 580 -3.01 8.28 -21.41
CA LYS A 580 -4.14 9.15 -21.79
C LYS A 580 -5.47 8.50 -21.52
#